data_3a7031550aaae812880c5c736cc9861d
#
_entry.id   3a7031550aaae812880c5c736cc9861d
#
_cell.length_a   1.000
_cell.length_b   1.000
_cell.length_c   1.000
_cell.angle_alpha   90.00
_cell.angle_beta   90.00
_cell.angle_gamma   90.00
#
_symmetry.space_group_name_H-M   'P 1'
#
loop_
_entity.id
_entity.type
_entity.pdbx_description
1 polymer ?
#
loop_
_entity_poly.entity_id
_entity_poly.type
_entity_poly.pdbx_seq_one_letter_code
_entity_poly.pdbx_strand_id
1 'polypeptide(L)'
;MGVTYQLVGTFAVEPILARLTSGQLPDVSGFRSIVGNEAQLAYWMALSWSLAAFVEEIAYCGWVLTRCAEIGRFSKGAWVGGASSALFGAVHAYQGLSGVFATGLTGPVFAGVYLVTGRNLWATIVSHGVLDTTGFVMMYFGVYPGI
;
A
#
# COMPACT_ATOMS: atom_id res chain seq x y z
N MET A 1 9.06 6.16 8.06
CA MET A 1 9.04 5.62 6.68
C MET A 1 7.66 5.75 6.04
N GLY A 2 6.57 5.32 6.68
CA GLY A 2 5.22 5.41 6.12
C GLY A 2 4.81 6.79 5.62
N VAL A 3 4.97 7.83 6.43
CA VAL A 3 4.64 9.22 6.03
C VAL A 3 5.39 9.66 4.78
N THR A 4 6.71 9.51 4.77
CA THR A 4 7.54 9.94 3.62
C THR A 4 7.17 9.18 2.35
N TYR A 5 6.96 7.87 2.46
CA TYR A 5 6.55 7.03 1.33
C TYR A 5 5.18 7.46 0.79
N GLN A 6 4.20 7.71 1.67
CA GLN A 6 2.88 8.17 1.25
C GLN A 6 2.95 9.51 0.52
N LEU A 7 3.68 10.49 1.06
CA LEU A 7 3.80 11.80 0.41
C LEU A 7 4.49 11.71 -0.95
N VAL A 8 5.60 10.99 -1.05
CA VAL A 8 6.31 10.77 -2.31
C VAL A 8 5.44 9.98 -3.30
N GLY A 9 4.76 8.92 -2.82
CA GLY A 9 3.82 8.14 -3.61
C GLY A 9 2.75 9.03 -4.25
N THR A 10 2.01 9.74 -3.42
CA THR A 10 0.87 10.56 -3.85
C THR A 10 1.26 11.74 -4.74
N PHE A 11 2.32 12.46 -4.41
CA PHE A 11 2.64 13.70 -5.15
C PHE A 11 3.67 13.53 -6.27
N ALA A 12 4.40 12.43 -6.31
CA ALA A 12 5.40 12.19 -7.35
C ALA A 12 5.12 10.91 -8.16
N VAL A 13 4.93 9.76 -7.50
CA VAL A 13 4.84 8.47 -8.19
C VAL A 13 3.49 8.30 -8.89
N GLU A 14 2.37 8.53 -8.21
CA GLU A 14 1.03 8.37 -8.78
C GLU A 14 0.80 9.26 -10.03
N PRO A 15 1.18 10.56 -10.06
CA PRO A 15 1.05 11.37 -11.26
C PRO A 15 1.89 10.87 -12.45
N ILE A 16 3.08 10.32 -12.17
CA ILE A 16 3.93 9.72 -13.20
C ILE A 16 3.27 8.45 -13.75
N LEU A 17 2.83 7.56 -12.86
CA LEU A 17 2.14 6.32 -13.25
C LEU A 17 0.85 6.61 -14.01
N ALA A 18 0.07 7.60 -13.60
CA ALA A 18 -1.13 8.02 -14.31
C ALA A 18 -0.81 8.39 -15.76
N ARG A 19 0.25 9.18 -16.00
CA ARG A 19 0.69 9.56 -17.37
C ARG A 19 1.17 8.37 -18.20
N LEU A 20 1.80 7.39 -17.55
CA LEU A 20 2.36 6.21 -18.24
C LEU A 20 1.33 5.12 -18.50
N THR A 21 0.18 5.14 -17.85
CA THR A 21 -0.83 4.09 -17.91
C THR A 21 -2.13 4.58 -18.56
N SER A 22 -3.05 5.07 -17.75
CA SER A 22 -4.43 5.39 -18.16
C SER A 22 -4.71 6.88 -18.36
N GLY A 23 -3.77 7.76 -18.02
CA GLY A 23 -3.99 9.19 -17.92
C GLY A 23 -4.80 9.61 -16.69
N GLN A 24 -5.14 8.68 -15.80
CA GLN A 24 -5.95 8.90 -14.60
C GLN A 24 -5.19 8.52 -13.35
N LEU A 25 -5.36 9.32 -12.30
CA LEU A 25 -4.86 8.99 -10.94
C LEU A 25 -5.58 7.73 -10.41
N PRO A 26 -5.04 7.07 -9.38
CA PRO A 26 -5.75 6.00 -8.68
C PRO A 26 -7.13 6.44 -8.23
N ASP A 27 -8.13 5.60 -8.45
CA ASP A 27 -9.50 5.89 -8.01
C ASP A 27 -9.62 5.71 -6.49
N VAL A 28 -9.75 6.83 -5.81
CA VAL A 28 -9.97 6.90 -4.35
C VAL A 28 -11.38 7.39 -4.01
N SER A 29 -12.29 7.42 -4.97
CA SER A 29 -13.67 7.93 -4.81
C SER A 29 -14.45 7.22 -3.69
N GLY A 30 -14.12 5.95 -3.41
CA GLY A 30 -14.71 5.20 -2.29
C GLY A 30 -14.44 5.81 -0.91
N PHE A 31 -13.44 6.67 -0.79
CA PHE A 31 -13.06 7.34 0.46
C PHE A 31 -13.59 8.78 0.58
N ARG A 32 -14.36 9.27 -0.37
CA ARG A 32 -14.90 10.66 -0.34
C ARG A 32 -15.69 11.01 0.91
N SER A 33 -16.31 10.03 1.56
CA SER A 33 -17.01 10.21 2.82
C SER A 33 -16.12 10.68 3.98
N ILE A 34 -14.80 10.55 3.85
CA ILE A 34 -13.82 10.98 4.87
C ILE A 34 -13.69 12.51 4.90
N VAL A 35 -13.89 13.21 3.77
CA VAL A 35 -13.63 14.65 3.66
C VAL A 35 -14.44 15.44 4.69
N GLY A 36 -13.76 16.08 5.64
CA GLY A 36 -14.36 16.85 6.72
C GLY A 36 -15.22 16.06 7.71
N ASN A 37 -15.17 14.72 7.69
CA ASN A 37 -15.99 13.84 8.52
C ASN A 37 -15.15 13.00 9.47
N GLU A 38 -15.05 13.41 10.73
CA GLU A 38 -14.24 12.74 11.75
C GLU A 38 -14.69 11.30 12.03
N ALA A 39 -15.99 11.03 12.02
CA ALA A 39 -16.51 9.69 12.26
C ALA A 39 -16.11 8.73 11.13
N GLN A 40 -16.15 9.17 9.87
CA GLN A 40 -15.69 8.38 8.73
C GLN A 40 -14.17 8.22 8.75
N LEU A 41 -13.43 9.25 9.10
CA LEU A 41 -11.98 9.14 9.30
C LEU A 41 -11.65 8.07 10.35
N ALA A 42 -12.27 8.12 11.52
CA ALA A 42 -12.06 7.15 12.59
C ALA A 42 -12.43 5.72 12.16
N TYR A 43 -13.55 5.56 11.44
CA TYR A 43 -14.00 4.28 10.90
C TYR A 43 -12.98 3.67 9.92
N TRP A 44 -12.54 4.45 8.94
CA TRP A 44 -11.58 3.98 7.94
C TRP A 44 -10.19 3.72 8.53
N MET A 45 -9.76 4.53 9.50
CA MET A 45 -8.53 4.27 10.25
C MET A 45 -8.62 2.96 11.04
N ALA A 46 -9.74 2.68 11.72
CA ALA A 46 -9.91 1.42 12.44
C ALA A 46 -9.89 0.21 11.49
N LEU A 47 -10.55 0.30 10.33
CA LEU A 47 -10.50 -0.75 9.32
C LEU A 47 -9.09 -0.94 8.75
N SER A 48 -8.40 0.15 8.42
CA SER A 48 -7.04 0.07 7.88
C SER A 48 -6.08 -0.60 8.86
N TRP A 49 -6.07 -0.18 10.11
CA TRP A 49 -5.18 -0.78 11.10
C TRP A 49 -5.48 -2.25 11.38
N SER A 50 -6.77 -2.64 11.38
CA SER A 50 -7.16 -4.02 11.69
C SER A 50 -7.10 -4.95 10.49
N LEU A 51 -7.56 -4.52 9.31
CA LEU A 51 -7.64 -5.38 8.12
C LEU A 51 -6.48 -5.14 7.16
N ALA A 52 -6.22 -3.90 6.74
CA ALA A 52 -5.15 -3.64 5.79
C ALA A 52 -3.77 -3.84 6.46
N ALA A 53 -3.39 -3.02 7.43
CA ALA A 53 -2.06 -3.10 8.00
C ALA A 53 -1.79 -4.43 8.73
N PHE A 54 -2.77 -4.98 9.48
CA PHE A 54 -2.53 -6.19 10.26
C PHE A 54 -2.71 -7.47 9.42
N VAL A 55 -3.86 -7.65 8.78
CA VAL A 55 -4.16 -8.90 8.08
C VAL A 55 -3.36 -9.02 6.78
N GLU A 56 -3.23 -7.93 6.02
CA GLU A 56 -2.46 -7.97 4.78
C GLU A 56 -0.98 -8.21 5.02
N GLU A 57 -0.37 -7.60 6.04
CA GLU A 57 1.04 -7.85 6.32
C GLU A 57 1.30 -9.29 6.78
N ILE A 58 0.40 -9.88 7.55
CA ILE A 58 0.49 -11.31 7.88
C ILE A 58 0.38 -12.16 6.61
N ALA A 59 -0.58 -11.83 5.73
CA ALA A 59 -0.79 -12.59 4.50
C ALA A 59 0.39 -12.42 3.52
N TYR A 60 0.79 -11.19 3.22
CA TYR A 60 1.80 -10.92 2.19
C TYR A 60 3.23 -11.10 2.70
N CYS A 61 3.61 -10.45 3.79
CA CYS A 61 4.97 -10.55 4.33
C CYS A 61 5.17 -11.84 5.13
N GLY A 62 4.20 -12.24 5.94
CA GLY A 62 4.30 -13.45 6.75
C GLY A 62 4.18 -14.74 5.94
N TRP A 63 3.16 -14.86 5.10
CA TRP A 63 2.85 -16.12 4.41
C TRP A 63 3.31 -16.15 2.95
N VAL A 64 2.84 -15.26 2.08
CA VAL A 64 3.15 -15.29 0.64
C VAL A 64 4.65 -15.21 0.40
N LEU A 65 5.32 -14.25 1.04
CA LEU A 65 6.75 -14.04 0.90
C LEU A 65 7.56 -15.26 1.34
N THR A 66 7.15 -15.90 2.43
CA THR A 66 7.80 -17.11 2.95
C THR A 66 7.60 -18.29 1.99
N ARG A 67 6.37 -18.49 1.48
CA ARG A 67 6.06 -19.59 0.55
C ARG A 67 6.74 -19.40 -0.81
N CYS A 68 6.75 -18.20 -1.34
CA CYS A 68 7.49 -17.90 -2.57
C CYS A 68 8.99 -18.18 -2.43
N ALA A 69 9.57 -17.87 -1.28
CA ALA A 69 10.99 -18.18 -1.01
C ALA A 69 11.27 -19.69 -0.91
N GLU A 70 10.31 -20.48 -0.41
CA GLU A 70 10.44 -21.96 -0.32
C GLU A 70 10.29 -22.64 -1.68
N ILE A 71 9.37 -22.18 -2.52
CA ILE A 71 9.05 -22.79 -3.82
C ILE A 71 10.07 -22.34 -4.89
N GLY A 72 10.62 -21.14 -4.78
CA GLY A 72 11.46 -20.53 -5.81
C GLY A 72 12.90 -21.00 -5.76
N ARG A 73 13.38 -21.64 -6.84
CA ARG A 73 14.80 -21.89 -7.12
C ARG A 73 15.59 -20.63 -7.48
N PHE A 74 14.98 -19.46 -7.46
CA PHE A 74 15.57 -18.19 -7.90
C PHE A 74 16.12 -17.39 -6.73
N SER A 75 17.11 -16.53 -6.99
CA SER A 75 17.72 -15.69 -5.96
C SER A 75 16.62 -14.95 -5.17
N LYS A 76 16.65 -15.15 -3.86
CA LYS A 76 15.59 -14.77 -2.90
C LYS A 76 15.03 -13.35 -3.02
N GLY A 77 15.75 -12.41 -3.65
CA GLY A 77 15.35 -11.01 -3.77
C GLY A 77 14.35 -10.69 -4.90
N ALA A 78 14.57 -11.25 -6.10
CA ALA A 78 13.77 -10.88 -7.28
C ALA A 78 12.35 -11.48 -7.26
N TRP A 79 12.18 -12.70 -6.74
CA TRP A 79 10.89 -13.35 -6.60
C TRP A 79 10.04 -12.76 -5.49
N VAL A 80 10.69 -12.44 -4.40
CA VAL A 80 10.07 -11.83 -3.22
C VAL A 80 9.46 -10.47 -3.60
N GLY A 81 10.18 -9.63 -4.32
CA GLY A 81 9.68 -8.36 -4.80
C GLY A 81 8.57 -8.51 -5.85
N GLY A 82 8.77 -9.37 -6.87
CA GLY A 82 7.86 -9.49 -8.00
C GLY A 82 6.51 -10.13 -7.66
N ALA A 83 6.49 -11.25 -6.94
CA ALA A 83 5.23 -11.93 -6.61
C ALA A 83 4.39 -11.12 -5.60
N SER A 84 5.03 -10.52 -4.60
CA SER A 84 4.36 -9.64 -3.64
C SER A 84 3.79 -8.41 -4.34
N SER A 85 4.55 -7.76 -5.24
CA SER A 85 4.08 -6.65 -6.06
C SER A 85 2.86 -7.01 -6.91
N ALA A 86 2.94 -8.11 -7.64
CA ALA A 86 1.89 -8.52 -8.57
C ALA A 86 0.58 -8.81 -7.83
N LEU A 87 0.66 -9.55 -6.71
CA LEU A 87 -0.51 -9.86 -5.89
C LEU A 87 -1.07 -8.62 -5.20
N PHE A 88 -0.22 -7.81 -4.60
CA PHE A 88 -0.65 -6.61 -3.89
C PHE A 88 -1.30 -5.58 -4.83
N GLY A 89 -0.71 -5.38 -6.01
CA GLY A 89 -1.33 -4.54 -7.03
C GLY A 89 -2.64 -5.12 -7.56
N ALA A 90 -2.71 -6.43 -7.82
CA ALA A 90 -3.89 -7.07 -8.40
C ALA A 90 -5.14 -6.95 -7.51
N VAL A 91 -5.02 -7.08 -6.19
CA VAL A 91 -6.16 -6.91 -5.27
C VAL A 91 -6.66 -5.47 -5.19
N HIS A 92 -5.85 -4.50 -5.62
CA HIS A 92 -6.20 -3.08 -5.72
C HIS A 92 -6.68 -2.66 -7.11
N ALA A 93 -7.06 -3.62 -7.98
CA ALA A 93 -7.56 -3.32 -9.33
C ALA A 93 -8.80 -2.41 -9.37
N TYR A 94 -9.55 -2.32 -8.27
CA TYR A 94 -10.66 -1.38 -8.12
C TYR A 94 -10.23 0.09 -8.20
N GLN A 95 -8.95 0.40 -7.97
CA GLN A 95 -8.38 1.74 -8.10
C GLN A 95 -7.96 2.10 -9.54
N GLY A 96 -8.27 1.21 -10.51
CA GLY A 96 -7.83 1.39 -11.89
C GLY A 96 -6.37 1.00 -12.12
N LEU A 97 -5.91 1.13 -13.38
CA LEU A 97 -4.59 0.65 -13.78
C LEU A 97 -3.44 1.37 -13.07
N SER A 98 -3.54 2.69 -12.90
CA SER A 98 -2.55 3.46 -12.14
C SER A 98 -2.49 3.03 -10.68
N GLY A 99 -3.64 2.72 -10.07
CA GLY A 99 -3.74 2.18 -8.72
C GLY A 99 -3.06 0.81 -8.58
N VAL A 100 -3.26 -0.10 -9.53
CA VAL A 100 -2.57 -1.41 -9.56
C VAL A 100 -1.06 -1.23 -9.50
N PHE A 101 -0.51 -0.32 -10.30
CA PHE A 101 0.94 -0.08 -10.30
C PHE A 101 1.42 0.66 -9.04
N ALA A 102 0.67 1.66 -8.57
CA ALA A 102 1.02 2.42 -7.37
C ALA A 102 1.08 1.51 -6.13
N THR A 103 0.02 0.72 -5.91
CA THR A 103 -0.03 -0.23 -4.79
C THR A 103 0.90 -1.42 -5.01
N GLY A 104 1.08 -1.88 -6.26
CA GLY A 104 2.06 -2.89 -6.60
C GLY A 104 3.49 -2.52 -6.19
N LEU A 105 3.88 -1.25 -6.31
CA LEU A 105 5.18 -0.75 -5.85
C LEU A 105 5.31 -0.71 -4.32
N THR A 106 4.20 -0.71 -3.59
CA THR A 106 4.21 -0.75 -2.11
C THR A 106 4.61 -2.13 -1.58
N GLY A 107 4.24 -3.20 -2.29
CA GLY A 107 4.58 -4.57 -1.91
C GLY A 107 6.09 -4.81 -1.67
N PRO A 108 6.99 -4.48 -2.64
CA PRO A 108 8.43 -4.59 -2.45
C PRO A 108 8.98 -3.73 -1.32
N VAL A 109 8.37 -2.58 -1.07
CA VAL A 109 8.78 -1.69 0.03
C VAL A 109 8.52 -2.35 1.37
N PHE A 110 7.33 -2.90 1.60
CA PHE A 110 7.02 -3.63 2.83
C PHE A 110 7.80 -4.92 2.95
N ALA A 111 7.97 -5.67 1.85
CA ALA A 111 8.87 -6.83 1.83
C ALA A 111 10.31 -6.45 2.23
N GLY A 112 10.81 -5.33 1.74
CA GLY A 112 12.10 -4.78 2.13
C GLY A 112 12.19 -4.45 3.62
N VAL A 113 11.18 -3.74 4.17
CA VAL A 113 11.09 -3.45 5.61
C VAL A 113 11.12 -4.75 6.42
N TYR A 114 10.29 -5.71 6.04
CA TYR A 114 10.24 -7.02 6.69
C TYR A 114 11.59 -7.70 6.74
N LEU A 115 12.29 -7.76 5.61
CA LEU A 115 13.57 -8.44 5.51
C LEU A 115 14.69 -7.73 6.27
N VAL A 116 14.80 -6.40 6.15
CA VAL A 116 15.88 -5.64 6.82
C VAL A 116 15.70 -5.53 8.33
N THR A 117 14.47 -5.71 8.81
CA THR A 117 14.18 -5.73 10.26
C THR A 117 14.21 -7.14 10.86
N GLY A 118 14.82 -8.10 10.16
CA GLY A 118 14.93 -9.46 10.65
C GLY A 118 13.62 -10.24 10.63
N ARG A 119 12.75 -9.98 9.65
CA ARG A 119 11.42 -10.57 9.48
C ARG A 119 10.44 -10.16 10.59
N ASN A 120 10.50 -8.92 11.01
CA ASN A 120 9.64 -8.36 12.03
C ASN A 120 8.33 -7.83 11.42
N LEU A 121 7.23 -8.58 11.58
CA LEU A 121 5.91 -8.19 11.09
C LEU A 121 5.40 -6.88 11.73
N TRP A 122 5.75 -6.60 12.99
CA TRP A 122 5.32 -5.34 13.61
C TRP A 122 5.92 -4.12 12.92
N ALA A 123 7.14 -4.23 12.40
CA ALA A 123 7.75 -3.14 11.64
C ALA A 123 6.99 -2.85 10.35
N THR A 124 6.50 -3.87 9.64
CA THR A 124 5.68 -3.68 8.44
C THR A 124 4.28 -3.21 8.78
N ILE A 125 3.61 -3.83 9.75
CA ILE A 125 2.28 -3.43 10.22
C ILE A 125 2.24 -1.95 10.61
N VAL A 126 3.19 -1.50 11.43
CA VAL A 126 3.25 -0.09 11.83
C VAL A 126 3.56 0.82 10.65
N SER A 127 4.47 0.41 9.75
CA SER A 127 4.79 1.19 8.54
C SER A 127 3.59 1.35 7.62
N HIS A 128 2.81 0.29 7.43
CA HIS A 128 1.59 0.26 6.62
C HIS A 128 0.50 1.12 7.26
N GLY A 129 0.18 0.88 8.54
CA GLY A 129 -0.84 1.65 9.23
C GLY A 129 -0.54 3.16 9.29
N VAL A 130 0.74 3.54 9.42
CA VAL A 130 1.16 4.95 9.34
C VAL A 130 1.01 5.50 7.93
N LEU A 131 1.30 4.70 6.90
CA LEU A 131 1.11 5.07 5.50
C LEU A 131 -0.37 5.40 5.24
N ASP A 132 -1.27 4.48 5.53
CA ASP A 132 -2.71 4.65 5.33
C ASP A 132 -3.28 5.80 6.15
N THR A 133 -2.87 5.91 7.43
CA THR A 133 -3.25 7.04 8.29
C THR A 133 -2.90 8.37 7.64
N THR A 134 -1.69 8.47 7.06
CA THR A 134 -1.27 9.69 6.36
C THR A 134 -2.17 9.98 5.16
N GLY A 135 -2.50 8.97 4.35
CA GLY A 135 -3.43 9.09 3.23
C GLY A 135 -4.82 9.57 3.66
N PHE A 136 -5.40 8.92 4.69
CA PHE A 136 -6.73 9.30 5.20
C PHE A 136 -6.76 10.69 5.83
N VAL A 137 -5.71 11.09 6.52
CA VAL A 137 -5.60 12.47 7.04
C VAL A 137 -5.55 13.48 5.89
N MET A 138 -4.81 13.19 4.82
CA MET A 138 -4.78 14.03 3.63
C MET A 138 -6.16 14.10 2.95
N MET A 139 -6.89 12.98 2.87
CA MET A 139 -8.27 12.93 2.34
C MET A 139 -9.23 13.74 3.22
N TYR A 140 -9.10 13.64 4.55
CA TYR A 140 -9.93 14.41 5.49
C TYR A 140 -9.82 15.91 5.26
N PHE A 141 -8.61 16.41 5.01
CA PHE A 141 -8.39 17.82 4.69
C PHE A 141 -8.64 18.18 3.21
N GLY A 142 -9.04 17.24 2.38
CA GLY A 142 -9.29 17.47 0.95
C GLY A 142 -8.04 17.81 0.13
N VAL A 143 -6.85 17.41 0.62
CA VAL A 143 -5.57 17.69 -0.07
C VAL A 143 -5.02 16.48 -0.82
N TYR A 144 -5.67 15.31 -0.73
CA TYR A 144 -5.31 14.14 -1.52
C TYR A 144 -5.78 14.31 -2.97
N PRO A 145 -4.91 14.14 -3.97
CA PRO A 145 -5.30 14.26 -5.38
C PRO A 145 -6.36 13.24 -5.78
N GLY A 146 -7.42 13.70 -6.43
CA GLY A 146 -8.51 12.84 -6.91
C GLY A 146 -9.66 12.62 -5.92
N ILE A 147 -9.60 13.20 -4.69
CA ILE A 147 -10.66 13.10 -3.68
C ILE A 147 -11.79 14.11 -3.93
#